data_d0eace1a2bba4e8fdac00a4fa59b04f5
#
_entry.id   d0eace1a2bba4e8fdac00a4fa59b04f5
#
_cell.length_a   1.000
_cell.length_b   1.000
_cell.length_c   1.000
_cell.angle_alpha   90.00
_cell.angle_beta   90.00
_cell.angle_gamma   90.00
#
_symmetry.space_group_name_H-M   'P 1'
#
loop_
_entity.id
_entity.type
_entity.pdbx_description
1 polymer ?
#
loop_
_entity_poly.entity_id
_entity_poly.type
_entity_poly.pdbx_seq_one_letter_code
_entity_poly.pdbx_strand_id
1 'polypeptide(L)'
;MTDQEAAERFGARIDRLADRATSDCAAFEPPADPPDRDQALAYLREGAGPAISVYVEARTGGQMVHFPPERYHALEGAMNDWLTLYAACYGVDSQVSYTLREAAELLLDTANIADVAQILTGVPER
;
A
#
# COMPACT_ATOMS: atom_id res chain seq x y z
N MET A 1 8.67 -16.23 -19.88
CA MET A 1 9.05 -16.07 -18.46
C MET A 1 8.63 -17.32 -17.70
N THR A 2 9.54 -17.88 -16.92
CA THR A 2 9.23 -19.04 -16.07
C THR A 2 8.52 -18.57 -14.79
N ASP A 3 7.84 -19.50 -14.12
CA ASP A 3 7.21 -19.21 -12.82
C ASP A 3 8.22 -18.70 -11.80
N GLN A 4 9.43 -19.28 -11.80
CA GLN A 4 10.49 -18.87 -10.90
C GLN A 4 10.95 -17.44 -11.18
N GLU A 5 11.13 -17.09 -12.45
CA GLU A 5 11.54 -15.73 -12.83
C GLU A 5 10.47 -14.70 -12.43
N ALA A 6 9.19 -15.03 -12.63
CA ALA A 6 8.10 -14.19 -12.22
C ALA A 6 8.09 -14.00 -10.71
N ALA A 7 8.26 -15.08 -9.94
CA ALA A 7 8.30 -15.02 -8.48
C ALA A 7 9.47 -14.16 -7.98
N GLU A 8 10.65 -14.28 -8.62
CA GLU A 8 11.83 -13.48 -8.26
C GLU A 8 11.61 -11.99 -8.54
N ARG A 9 10.99 -11.65 -9.67
CA ARG A 9 10.70 -10.25 -10.01
C ARG A 9 9.71 -9.63 -9.03
N PHE A 10 8.64 -10.34 -8.70
CA PHE A 10 7.68 -9.87 -7.71
C PHE A 10 8.32 -9.78 -6.33
N GLY A 11 9.13 -10.78 -5.96
CA GLY A 11 9.85 -10.76 -4.69
C GLY A 11 10.74 -9.55 -4.54
N ALA A 12 11.50 -9.20 -5.57
CA ALA A 12 12.37 -8.02 -5.56
C ALA A 12 11.56 -6.73 -5.42
N ARG A 13 10.41 -6.64 -6.10
CA ARG A 13 9.53 -5.47 -5.97
C ARG A 13 8.95 -5.36 -4.56
N ILE A 14 8.54 -6.47 -3.98
CA ILE A 14 8.02 -6.50 -2.60
C ILE A 14 9.09 -6.05 -1.61
N ASP A 15 10.31 -6.56 -1.76
CA ASP A 15 11.41 -6.20 -0.86
C ASP A 15 11.69 -4.69 -0.92
N ARG A 16 11.70 -4.11 -2.12
CA ARG A 16 11.91 -2.66 -2.28
C ARG A 16 10.78 -1.85 -1.65
N LEU A 17 9.54 -2.28 -1.84
CA LEU A 17 8.39 -1.60 -1.25
C LEU A 17 8.41 -1.69 0.29
N ALA A 18 8.73 -2.86 0.83
CA ALA A 18 8.82 -3.04 2.28
C ALA A 18 9.92 -2.15 2.88
N ASP A 19 11.09 -2.09 2.24
CA ASP A 19 12.18 -1.23 2.70
C ASP A 19 11.80 0.24 2.63
N ARG A 20 11.12 0.65 1.58
CA ARG A 20 10.66 2.03 1.41
C ARG A 20 9.62 2.39 2.47
N ALA A 21 8.68 1.50 2.76
CA ALA A 21 7.67 1.75 3.79
C ALA A 21 8.34 1.94 5.16
N THR A 22 9.32 1.11 5.48
CA THR A 22 10.08 1.24 6.72
C THR A 22 10.80 2.59 6.80
N SER A 23 11.43 3.01 5.69
CA SER A 23 12.11 4.31 5.62
C SER A 23 11.14 5.46 5.76
N ASP A 24 9.98 5.40 5.10
CA ASP A 24 8.97 6.44 5.17
C ASP A 24 8.42 6.58 6.59
N CYS A 25 8.19 5.46 7.29
CA CYS A 25 7.75 5.47 8.68
C CYS A 25 8.80 6.11 9.59
N ALA A 26 10.07 5.79 9.38
CA ALA A 26 11.16 6.33 10.20
C ALA A 26 11.36 7.83 9.98
N ALA A 27 11.13 8.31 8.77
CA ALA A 27 11.33 9.71 8.40
C ALA A 27 10.08 10.58 8.62
N PHE A 28 8.95 10.00 8.94
CA PHE A 28 7.70 10.73 9.03
C PHE A 28 7.70 11.70 10.20
N GLU A 29 7.29 12.94 9.92
CA GLU A 29 7.04 13.95 10.93
C GLU A 29 5.58 14.42 10.79
N PRO A 30 4.78 14.39 11.86
CA PRO A 30 3.40 14.86 11.79
C PRO A 30 3.36 16.32 11.32
N PRO A 31 2.45 16.67 10.41
CA PRO A 31 2.33 18.06 9.96
C PRO A 31 1.91 18.95 11.12
N ALA A 32 2.54 20.14 11.22
CA ALA A 32 2.21 21.13 12.24
C ALA A 32 0.77 21.67 12.06
N ASP A 33 0.32 21.69 10.81
CA ASP A 33 -1.00 22.21 10.44
C ASP A 33 -1.68 21.24 9.47
N PRO A 34 -2.27 20.15 9.97
CA PRO A 34 -2.92 19.18 9.09
C PRO A 34 -4.14 19.80 8.39
N PRO A 35 -4.49 19.30 7.18
CA PRO A 35 -3.85 18.19 6.51
C PRO A 35 -2.67 18.59 5.63
N ASP A 36 -1.70 17.68 5.52
CA ASP A 36 -0.67 17.75 4.48
C ASP A 36 -1.09 16.84 3.32
N ARG A 37 -1.86 17.39 2.42
CA ARG A 37 -2.48 16.63 1.32
C ARG A 37 -1.46 16.13 0.30
N ASP A 38 -0.43 16.91 0.02
CA ASP A 38 0.59 16.52 -0.97
C ASP A 38 1.36 15.30 -0.47
N GLN A 39 1.75 15.30 0.79
CA GLN A 39 2.44 14.16 1.38
C GLN A 39 1.51 12.93 1.46
N ALA A 40 0.25 13.13 1.82
CA ALA A 40 -0.74 12.06 1.86
C ALA A 40 -0.87 11.39 0.48
N LEU A 41 -1.01 12.18 -0.58
CA LEU A 41 -1.10 11.65 -1.95
C LEU A 41 0.18 10.94 -2.36
N ALA A 42 1.35 11.44 -1.96
CA ALA A 42 2.62 10.80 -2.27
C ALA A 42 2.69 9.40 -1.66
N TYR A 43 2.24 9.21 -0.42
CA TYR A 43 2.21 7.89 0.22
C TYR A 43 1.28 6.93 -0.53
N LEU A 44 0.21 7.42 -1.15
CA LEU A 44 -0.67 6.58 -1.93
C LEU A 44 -0.08 6.26 -3.31
N ARG A 45 0.39 7.26 -4.03
CA ARG A 45 0.89 7.10 -5.40
C ARG A 45 2.19 6.33 -5.47
N GLU A 46 3.06 6.52 -4.50
CA GLU A 46 4.40 5.92 -4.50
C GLU A 46 4.50 4.73 -3.55
N GLY A 47 3.50 4.47 -2.74
CA GLY A 47 3.53 3.43 -1.71
C GLY A 47 2.35 2.48 -1.76
N ALA A 48 1.23 2.85 -1.15
CA ALA A 48 0.07 1.95 -1.01
C ALA A 48 -0.48 1.48 -2.35
N GLY A 49 -0.60 2.38 -3.32
CA GLY A 49 -1.07 2.04 -4.67
C GLY A 49 -0.19 0.98 -5.33
N PRO A 50 1.12 1.22 -5.44
CA PRO A 50 2.04 0.20 -5.97
C PRO A 50 2.01 -1.13 -5.22
N ALA A 51 1.88 -1.12 -3.90
CA ALA A 51 1.79 -2.36 -3.11
C ALA A 51 0.56 -3.18 -3.50
N ILE A 52 -0.59 -2.53 -3.61
CA ILE A 52 -1.83 -3.20 -4.05
C ILE A 52 -1.69 -3.69 -5.48
N SER A 53 -1.08 -2.89 -6.36
CA SER A 53 -0.88 -3.25 -7.77
C SER A 53 -0.01 -4.48 -7.94
N VAL A 54 1.04 -4.64 -7.13
CA VAL A 54 1.87 -5.86 -7.15
C VAL A 54 1.01 -7.08 -6.86
N TYR A 55 0.16 -6.99 -5.85
CA TYR A 55 -0.74 -8.09 -5.49
C TYR A 55 -1.70 -8.43 -6.65
N VAL A 56 -2.31 -7.42 -7.25
CA VAL A 56 -3.25 -7.60 -8.36
C VAL A 56 -2.53 -8.21 -9.57
N GLU A 57 -1.37 -7.70 -9.95
CA GLU A 57 -0.58 -8.20 -11.08
C GLU A 57 -0.21 -9.67 -10.89
N ALA A 58 0.18 -10.05 -9.68
CA ALA A 58 0.56 -11.43 -9.39
C ALA A 58 -0.61 -12.40 -9.55
N ARG A 59 -1.84 -11.93 -9.35
CA ARG A 59 -3.04 -12.78 -9.42
C ARG A 59 -3.72 -12.74 -10.78
N THR A 60 -3.48 -11.70 -11.57
CA THR A 60 -4.21 -11.48 -12.84
C THR A 60 -3.33 -11.55 -14.08
N GLY A 61 -2.01 -11.49 -13.94
CA GLY A 61 -1.10 -11.69 -15.07
C GLY A 61 -1.12 -13.15 -15.50
N GLY A 62 -0.87 -13.46 -16.75
CA GLY A 62 -1.00 -14.80 -17.36
C GLY A 62 -0.49 -15.99 -16.56
N GLN A 63 0.35 -15.77 -15.56
CA GLN A 63 0.78 -16.79 -14.60
C GLN A 63 0.40 -16.29 -13.21
N MET A 64 -0.42 -17.06 -12.51
CA MET A 64 -0.75 -16.73 -11.12
C MET A 64 0.48 -17.03 -10.25
N VAL A 65 1.01 -16.00 -9.61
CA VAL A 65 2.17 -16.12 -8.74
C VAL A 65 1.70 -16.12 -7.28
N HIS A 66 2.09 -17.15 -6.54
CA HIS A 66 1.82 -17.24 -5.11
C HIS A 66 3.03 -16.79 -4.33
N PHE A 67 2.83 -15.86 -3.41
CA PHE A 67 3.92 -15.37 -2.56
C PHE A 67 4.10 -16.28 -1.35
N PRO A 68 5.35 -16.50 -0.91
CA PRO A 68 5.57 -17.10 0.41
C PRO A 68 4.90 -16.25 1.49
N PRO A 69 4.44 -16.85 2.60
CA PRO A 69 3.77 -16.09 3.65
C PRO A 69 4.53 -14.86 4.15
N GLU A 70 5.85 -14.94 4.26
CA GLU A 70 6.68 -13.81 4.71
C GLU A 70 6.60 -12.62 3.77
N ARG A 71 6.62 -12.88 2.46
CA ARG A 71 6.51 -11.81 1.46
C ARG A 71 5.10 -11.23 1.39
N TYR A 72 4.11 -12.10 1.51
CA TYR A 72 2.72 -11.63 1.58
C TYR A 72 2.55 -10.69 2.78
N HIS A 73 3.03 -11.11 3.95
CA HIS A 73 2.95 -10.28 5.15
C HIS A 73 3.75 -8.98 5.03
N ALA A 74 4.92 -9.03 4.40
CA ALA A 74 5.75 -7.83 4.18
C ALA A 74 5.03 -6.82 3.29
N LEU A 75 4.40 -7.29 2.20
CA LEU A 75 3.67 -6.43 1.28
C LEU A 75 2.43 -5.83 1.94
N GLU A 76 1.67 -6.64 2.65
CA GLU A 76 0.48 -6.19 3.37
C GLU A 76 0.84 -5.20 4.47
N GLY A 77 1.89 -5.48 5.22
CA GLY A 77 2.40 -4.56 6.24
C GLY A 77 2.84 -3.23 5.67
N ALA A 78 3.53 -3.24 4.53
CA ALA A 78 3.94 -2.01 3.84
C ALA A 78 2.72 -1.19 3.41
N MET A 79 1.72 -1.83 2.80
CA MET A 79 0.48 -1.15 2.44
C MET A 79 -0.16 -0.48 3.65
N ASN A 80 -0.31 -1.23 4.74
CA ASN A 80 -0.92 -0.71 5.96
C ASN A 80 -0.10 0.41 6.60
N ASP A 81 1.22 0.33 6.54
CA ASP A 81 2.10 1.41 7.01
C ASP A 81 1.82 2.70 6.25
N TRP A 82 1.73 2.64 4.91
CA TRP A 82 1.44 3.83 4.12
C TRP A 82 0.04 4.36 4.35
N LEU A 83 -0.95 3.50 4.55
CA LEU A 83 -2.31 3.96 4.87
C LEU A 83 -2.36 4.63 6.25
N THR A 84 -1.60 4.11 7.20
CA THR A 84 -1.46 4.74 8.53
C THR A 84 -0.79 6.11 8.42
N LEU A 85 0.27 6.23 7.62
CA LEU A 85 0.93 7.51 7.36
C LEU A 85 0.01 8.48 6.62
N TYR A 86 -0.77 7.98 5.68
CA TYR A 86 -1.77 8.78 4.98
C TYR A 86 -2.75 9.41 5.97
N ALA A 87 -3.31 8.61 6.88
CA ALA A 87 -4.22 9.11 7.91
C ALA A 87 -3.53 10.13 8.82
N ALA A 88 -2.27 9.89 9.17
CA ALA A 88 -1.49 10.80 10.00
C ALA A 88 -1.27 12.16 9.33
N CYS A 89 -1.18 12.21 8.01
CA CYS A 89 -1.11 13.48 7.26
C CYS A 89 -2.38 14.32 7.43
N TYR A 90 -3.50 13.69 7.74
CA TYR A 90 -4.76 14.37 8.05
C TYR A 90 -4.93 14.62 9.55
N GLY A 91 -3.91 14.34 10.35
CA GLY A 91 -3.96 14.54 11.79
C GLY A 91 -4.64 13.41 12.56
N VAL A 92 -4.85 12.27 11.91
CA VAL A 92 -5.51 11.11 12.54
C VAL A 92 -4.46 10.08 12.91
N ASP A 93 -4.34 9.78 14.19
CA ASP A 93 -3.44 8.74 14.70
C ASP A 93 -4.25 7.44 14.82
N SER A 94 -4.11 6.59 13.82
CA SER A 94 -4.90 5.37 13.69
C SER A 94 -4.02 4.25 13.14
N GLN A 95 -4.12 3.08 13.74
CA GLN A 95 -3.47 1.87 13.24
C GLN A 95 -4.39 1.25 12.18
N VAL A 96 -3.93 1.24 10.93
CA VAL A 96 -4.68 0.66 9.83
C VAL A 96 -4.23 -0.79 9.64
N SER A 97 -5.18 -1.70 9.57
CA SER A 97 -4.91 -3.12 9.40
C SER A 97 -5.95 -3.76 8.49
N TYR A 98 -5.69 -3.75 7.20
CA TYR A 98 -6.53 -4.38 6.19
C TYR A 98 -5.75 -5.42 5.41
N THR A 99 -6.46 -6.34 4.77
CA THR A 99 -5.81 -7.31 3.90
C THR A 99 -5.57 -6.71 2.52
N LEU A 100 -4.57 -7.22 1.82
CA LEU A 100 -4.34 -6.85 0.43
C LEU A 100 -5.56 -7.16 -0.43
N ARG A 101 -6.24 -8.27 -0.15
CA ARG A 101 -7.45 -8.65 -0.88
C ARG A 101 -8.56 -7.61 -0.74
N GLU A 102 -8.82 -7.15 0.48
CA GLU A 102 -9.84 -6.12 0.72
C GLU A 102 -9.50 -4.83 -0.04
N ALA A 103 -8.26 -4.39 0.05
CA ALA A 103 -7.81 -3.18 -0.62
C ALA A 103 -7.85 -3.34 -2.15
N ALA A 104 -7.46 -4.51 -2.66
CA ALA A 104 -7.48 -4.78 -4.09
C ALA A 104 -8.91 -4.78 -4.65
N GLU A 105 -9.86 -5.36 -3.92
CA GLU A 105 -11.26 -5.35 -4.33
C GLU A 105 -11.79 -3.92 -4.43
N LEU A 106 -11.47 -3.06 -3.48
CA LEU A 106 -11.86 -1.65 -3.51
C LEU A 106 -11.20 -0.90 -4.66
N LEU A 107 -9.93 -1.18 -4.94
CA LEU A 107 -9.23 -0.53 -6.05
C LEU A 107 -9.83 -0.93 -7.40
N LEU A 108 -10.20 -2.19 -7.57
CA LEU A 108 -10.85 -2.65 -8.79
C LEU A 108 -12.23 -2.02 -8.97
N ASP A 109 -12.97 -1.83 -7.88
CA ASP A 109 -14.29 -1.22 -7.92
C ASP A 109 -14.24 0.28 -8.17
N THR A 110 -13.30 0.98 -7.54
CA THR A 110 -13.23 2.46 -7.59
C THR A 110 -12.31 2.97 -8.68
N ALA A 111 -11.33 2.17 -9.10
CA ALA A 111 -10.24 2.54 -10.00
C ALA A 111 -9.47 3.80 -9.51
N ASN A 112 -9.47 4.06 -8.22
CA ASN A 112 -8.90 5.28 -7.64
C ASN A 112 -8.33 5.00 -6.25
N ILE A 113 -7.01 5.09 -6.12
CA ILE A 113 -6.35 4.80 -4.85
C ILE A 113 -6.75 5.80 -3.74
N ALA A 114 -7.06 7.03 -4.08
CA ALA A 114 -7.51 8.02 -3.10
C ALA A 114 -8.88 7.63 -2.51
N ASP A 115 -9.78 7.09 -3.33
CA ASP A 115 -11.06 6.58 -2.86
C ASP A 115 -10.88 5.38 -1.95
N VAL A 116 -9.97 4.47 -2.30
CA VAL A 116 -9.64 3.32 -1.45
C VAL A 116 -9.16 3.80 -0.09
N ALA A 117 -8.21 4.72 -0.07
CA ALA A 117 -7.67 5.25 1.18
C ALA A 117 -8.74 5.92 2.03
N GLN A 118 -9.62 6.71 1.41
CA GLN A 118 -10.71 7.35 2.12
C GLN A 118 -11.67 6.34 2.75
N ILE A 119 -12.03 5.30 2.02
CA ILE A 119 -12.92 4.25 2.52
C ILE A 119 -12.27 3.52 3.69
N LEU A 120 -11.00 3.14 3.56
CA LEU A 120 -10.31 2.35 4.57
C LEU A 120 -9.93 3.14 5.82
N THR A 121 -9.63 4.42 5.68
CA THR A 121 -9.16 5.25 6.80
C THR A 121 -10.19 6.23 7.33
N GLY A 122 -11.22 6.52 6.56
CA GLY A 122 -12.23 7.51 6.91
C GLY A 122 -11.81 8.95 6.67
N VAL A 123 -10.66 9.21 6.10
CA VAL A 123 -10.19 10.58 5.84
C VAL A 123 -9.83 10.76 4.37
N PRO A 124 -10.08 11.97 3.80
CA PRO A 124 -10.85 13.05 4.42
C PRO A 124 -12.33 12.69 4.60
N GLU A 125 -12.98 13.32 5.53
CA GLU A 125 -14.42 13.13 5.73
C GLU A 125 -15.21 13.63 4.51
N ARG A 126 -16.26 12.91 4.19
CA ARG A 126 -17.17 13.30 3.11
C ARG A 126 -18.25 14.25 3.58
#